data_cd59432ee83059ce25a66ffbe8d8f27d
#
_entry.id   cd59432ee83059ce25a66ffbe8d8f27d
#
_cell.length_a   1.000
_cell.length_b   1.000
_cell.length_c   1.000
_cell.angle_alpha   90.00
_cell.angle_beta   90.00
_cell.angle_gamma   90.00
#
_symmetry.space_group_name_H-M   'P 1'
#
loop_
_entity.id
_entity.type
_entity.pdbx_description
1 polymer ?
#
loop_
_entity_poly.entity_id
_entity_poly.type
_entity_poly.pdbx_seq_one_letter_code
_entity_poly.pdbx_strand_id
1 'polypeptide(L)'
;LTTATVKYTSVTALSAPTLTGSEDRYGCPDLKWGAITGAAKYEIWRGEASSLGDHYYYSEYGQYGAEPFTSTKNAYHDEEALEMGVTYYYKVRAIAADGTPGTFSNEYSFTYIPRDPSATQTAGGTIGALTWKLDKGTLIISGAGAMPNYTPDDEAPWYADRYRREIRHVLVKSGVTSIGGRAFVNCSQLTSVSLPDDLQMINYWAFGYCEKLTSLHIPSGVYWIGNNAFDSCTGLTALILPYALTNTGYHAFQNCSALKTVAIPYRIAAITNGSFAGCNALTTVNFGGDQADWNAVYIGPNNDALQRATINYTAISAPKAPTGVTVTADSSGFPVVKWNGVAGATDYEVWRSINNYYEGYGADSFWRQVTQTGTAYTDKSDRLENGVSYLYMIRAISADGTRSAFSAAVEFTYENARPAAPVVRIGNSASSGKPMLTWNAVEGATSYRIYRSTSKGSGYSLL
;
A
#
# COMPACT_ATOMS: atom_id res chain seq x y z
N LEU A 1 62.16 -23.53 -11.42
CA LEU A 1 60.90 -22.77 -11.34
C LEU A 1 59.94 -23.38 -12.33
N THR A 2 59.05 -24.25 -11.85
CA THR A 2 57.94 -24.86 -12.63
C THR A 2 56.80 -23.81 -12.68
N THR A 3 56.54 -23.33 -13.88
CA THR A 3 55.38 -22.45 -14.15
C THR A 3 54.10 -23.28 -14.00
N ALA A 4 53.32 -22.97 -12.98
CA ALA A 4 51.96 -23.49 -12.84
C ALA A 4 51.06 -22.80 -13.88
N THR A 5 50.56 -23.55 -14.82
CA THR A 5 49.55 -23.03 -15.79
C THR A 5 48.19 -23.08 -15.12
N VAL A 6 47.66 -21.94 -14.74
CA VAL A 6 46.28 -21.84 -14.29
C VAL A 6 45.38 -21.92 -15.54
N LYS A 7 44.68 -23.04 -15.69
CA LYS A 7 43.62 -23.17 -16.70
C LYS A 7 42.36 -22.52 -16.13
N TYR A 8 41.99 -21.39 -16.66
CA TYR A 8 40.64 -20.84 -16.46
C TYR A 8 39.68 -21.68 -17.30
N THR A 9 38.91 -22.53 -16.65
CA THR A 9 37.70 -23.08 -17.26
C THR A 9 36.62 -22.01 -17.19
N SER A 10 36.16 -21.52 -18.34
CA SER A 10 34.98 -20.65 -18.39
C SER A 10 33.80 -21.41 -17.81
N VAL A 11 33.36 -21.03 -16.64
CA VAL A 11 32.12 -21.57 -16.04
C VAL A 11 30.98 -20.99 -16.87
N THR A 12 30.31 -21.83 -17.64
CA THR A 12 29.11 -21.40 -18.37
C THR A 12 28.00 -21.23 -17.34
N ALA A 13 27.52 -20.00 -17.19
CA ALA A 13 26.42 -19.71 -16.28
C ALA A 13 25.21 -20.59 -16.63
N LEU A 14 24.53 -21.12 -15.61
CA LEU A 14 23.32 -21.92 -15.80
C LEU A 14 22.22 -21.07 -16.48
N SER A 15 21.45 -21.72 -17.34
CA SER A 15 20.35 -21.05 -18.06
C SER A 15 19.25 -20.58 -17.10
N ALA A 16 18.50 -19.57 -17.54
CA ALA A 16 17.36 -19.05 -16.78
C ALA A 16 16.23 -20.07 -16.70
N PRO A 17 15.65 -20.34 -15.52
CA PRO A 17 14.40 -21.08 -15.41
C PRO A 17 13.24 -20.31 -16.06
N THR A 18 12.20 -21.00 -16.50
CA THR A 18 10.91 -20.38 -16.84
C THR A 18 10.00 -20.53 -15.64
N LEU A 19 9.72 -19.41 -14.97
CA LEU A 19 8.89 -19.37 -13.76
C LEU A 19 7.41 -19.25 -14.13
N THR A 20 6.60 -20.10 -13.51
CA THR A 20 5.14 -20.06 -13.53
C THR A 20 4.62 -20.17 -12.10
N GLY A 21 3.37 -19.76 -11.86
CA GLY A 21 2.74 -19.88 -10.55
C GLY A 21 1.26 -20.11 -10.64
N SER A 22 0.70 -20.57 -9.54
CA SER A 22 -0.73 -20.71 -9.29
C SER A 22 -0.99 -20.40 -7.82
N GLU A 23 -2.24 -20.29 -7.42
CA GLU A 23 -2.60 -20.20 -6.00
C GLU A 23 -3.03 -21.58 -5.47
N ASP A 24 -2.75 -21.83 -4.21
CA ASP A 24 -3.27 -22.97 -3.48
C ASP A 24 -4.70 -22.71 -2.96
N ARG A 25 -5.25 -23.67 -2.20
CA ARG A 25 -6.60 -23.55 -1.62
C ARG A 25 -6.74 -22.46 -0.54
N TYR A 26 -5.64 -21.97 0.04
CA TYR A 26 -5.61 -20.92 1.04
C TYR A 26 -5.31 -19.54 0.44
N GLY A 27 -5.05 -19.50 -0.87
CA GLY A 27 -4.70 -18.28 -1.59
C GLY A 27 -3.21 -17.97 -1.56
N CYS A 28 -2.34 -18.92 -1.16
CA CYS A 28 -0.90 -18.76 -1.17
C CYS A 28 -0.30 -19.11 -2.54
N PRO A 29 0.82 -18.49 -2.97
CA PRO A 29 1.42 -18.78 -4.27
C PRO A 29 2.22 -20.09 -4.28
N ASP A 30 1.86 -20.94 -5.24
CA ASP A 30 2.60 -22.13 -5.63
C ASP A 30 3.44 -21.82 -6.87
N LEU A 31 4.76 -21.68 -6.70
CA LEU A 31 5.71 -21.39 -7.77
C LEU A 31 6.29 -22.68 -8.36
N LYS A 32 6.44 -22.74 -9.67
CA LYS A 32 7.00 -23.89 -10.40
C LYS A 32 7.87 -23.43 -11.56
N TRP A 33 8.91 -24.23 -11.85
CA TRP A 33 9.82 -24.00 -12.98
C TRP A 33 10.39 -25.30 -13.52
N GLY A 34 10.94 -25.25 -14.72
CA GLY A 34 11.63 -26.41 -15.32
C GLY A 34 12.97 -26.68 -14.65
N ALA A 35 13.37 -27.96 -14.58
CA ALA A 35 14.70 -28.35 -14.11
C ALA A 35 15.80 -27.77 -15.01
N ILE A 36 16.82 -27.17 -14.40
CA ILE A 36 18.01 -26.67 -15.11
C ILE A 36 19.15 -27.67 -14.96
N THR A 37 19.68 -28.15 -16.07
CA THR A 37 20.80 -29.09 -16.07
C THR A 37 22.02 -28.48 -15.37
N GLY A 38 22.58 -29.16 -14.39
CA GLY A 38 23.71 -28.68 -13.59
C GLY A 38 23.33 -27.87 -12.35
N ALA A 39 22.05 -27.61 -12.11
CA ALA A 39 21.59 -26.97 -10.89
C ALA A 39 21.68 -27.91 -9.68
N ALA A 40 22.29 -27.45 -8.60
CA ALA A 40 22.29 -28.13 -7.31
C ALA A 40 21.14 -27.69 -6.41
N LYS A 41 20.75 -26.42 -6.55
CA LYS A 41 19.60 -25.79 -5.85
C LYS A 41 19.11 -24.59 -6.64
N TYR A 42 18.02 -23.99 -6.18
CA TYR A 42 17.47 -22.76 -6.70
C TYR A 42 17.35 -21.73 -5.59
N GLU A 43 17.54 -20.48 -5.93
CA GLU A 43 17.24 -19.31 -5.10
C GLU A 43 15.96 -18.67 -5.61
N ILE A 44 15.04 -18.41 -4.69
CA ILE A 44 13.76 -17.75 -4.95
C ILE A 44 13.83 -16.36 -4.29
N TRP A 45 13.65 -15.35 -5.09
CA TRP A 45 13.68 -13.96 -4.66
C TRP A 45 12.27 -13.40 -4.70
N ARG A 46 11.83 -12.82 -3.57
CA ARG A 46 10.53 -12.18 -3.41
C ARG A 46 10.72 -10.70 -3.14
N GLY A 47 9.98 -9.85 -3.83
CA GLY A 47 9.90 -8.42 -3.60
C GLY A 47 8.45 -7.96 -3.58
N GLU A 48 8.16 -6.84 -2.94
CA GLU A 48 6.87 -6.18 -3.00
C GLU A 48 6.90 -5.12 -4.10
N ALA A 49 5.72 -4.77 -4.67
CA ALA A 49 5.61 -3.61 -5.52
C ALA A 49 5.85 -2.37 -4.67
N SER A 50 7.10 -1.90 -4.63
CA SER A 50 7.30 -0.51 -4.34
C SER A 50 6.68 0.29 -5.50
N SER A 51 6.17 1.48 -5.25
CA SER A 51 5.70 2.46 -6.26
C SER A 51 6.77 2.88 -7.27
N LEU A 52 7.89 2.21 -7.30
CA LEU A 52 9.06 2.41 -8.12
C LEU A 52 9.08 1.34 -9.20
N GLY A 53 8.99 1.74 -10.45
CA GLY A 53 8.99 0.85 -11.61
C GLY A 53 10.27 0.02 -11.84
N ASP A 54 11.24 0.10 -10.94
CA ASP A 54 12.36 -0.83 -10.85
C ASP A 54 12.11 -1.73 -9.65
N HIS A 55 11.75 -2.99 -9.92
CA HIS A 55 11.52 -4.02 -8.95
C HIS A 55 12.79 -4.25 -8.14
N TYR A 56 12.85 -3.73 -6.93
CA TYR A 56 13.89 -4.07 -5.99
C TYR A 56 13.66 -5.51 -5.53
N TYR A 57 14.14 -6.45 -6.32
CA TYR A 57 14.56 -7.72 -5.76
C TYR A 57 15.70 -7.41 -4.80
N TYR A 58 15.66 -7.96 -3.61
CA TYR A 58 16.72 -7.87 -2.62
C TYR A 58 18.06 -7.94 -3.35
N SER A 59 18.75 -6.79 -3.39
CA SER A 59 19.85 -6.56 -4.33
C SER A 59 21.03 -7.46 -4.05
N GLU A 60 21.79 -7.79 -5.08
CA GLU A 60 23.16 -8.33 -5.04
C GLU A 60 24.12 -7.55 -4.11
N TYR A 61 23.69 -6.39 -3.57
CA TYR A 61 24.46 -5.48 -2.72
C TYR A 61 23.76 -5.22 -1.39
N GLY A 62 23.41 -6.28 -0.64
CA GLY A 62 23.37 -6.29 0.83
C GLY A 62 22.76 -5.12 1.60
N GLN A 63 21.74 -4.42 1.12
CA GLN A 63 21.24 -3.26 1.83
C GLN A 63 19.97 -3.49 2.67
N TYR A 64 19.34 -4.65 2.60
CA TYR A 64 18.35 -5.12 3.60
C TYR A 64 18.44 -6.64 3.69
N GLY A 65 19.09 -7.14 4.69
CA GLY A 65 19.47 -8.48 5.09
C GLY A 65 18.47 -9.65 4.98
N ALA A 66 17.69 -9.75 3.92
CA ALA A 66 16.90 -10.94 3.66
C ALA A 66 17.65 -11.85 2.69
N GLU A 67 17.99 -13.02 3.18
CA GLU A 67 18.51 -14.12 2.37
C GLU A 67 17.39 -14.63 1.42
N PRO A 68 17.72 -15.02 0.18
CA PRO A 68 16.73 -15.62 -0.71
C PRO A 68 16.22 -16.95 -0.14
N PHE A 69 14.96 -17.26 -0.37
CA PHE A 69 14.48 -18.62 -0.13
C PHE A 69 15.23 -19.61 -1.00
N THR A 70 15.40 -20.83 -0.54
CA THR A 70 16.08 -21.85 -1.32
C THR A 70 15.25 -23.11 -1.48
N SER A 71 15.37 -23.75 -2.65
CA SER A 71 14.73 -25.04 -2.92
C SER A 71 15.67 -25.97 -3.69
N THR A 72 15.70 -27.24 -3.35
CA THR A 72 16.33 -28.32 -4.15
C THR A 72 15.35 -28.94 -5.14
N LYS A 73 14.07 -28.53 -5.09
CA LYS A 73 13.00 -28.93 -6.01
C LYS A 73 12.74 -27.85 -7.04
N ASN A 74 12.05 -28.17 -8.10
CA ASN A 74 11.61 -27.25 -9.13
C ASN A 74 10.29 -26.57 -8.78
N ALA A 75 10.06 -26.34 -7.49
CA ALA A 75 8.86 -25.71 -6.95
C ALA A 75 9.17 -25.05 -5.60
N TYR A 76 8.38 -24.05 -5.27
CA TYR A 76 8.38 -23.37 -3.98
C TYR A 76 6.96 -22.94 -3.63
N HIS A 77 6.51 -23.25 -2.42
CA HIS A 77 5.26 -22.80 -1.85
C HIS A 77 5.57 -21.70 -0.83
N ASP A 78 5.02 -20.52 -1.05
CA ASP A 78 5.25 -19.36 -0.17
C ASP A 78 4.03 -19.14 0.73
N GLU A 79 4.21 -19.40 2.01
CA GLU A 79 3.21 -19.15 3.06
C GLU A 79 3.75 -18.21 4.16
N GLU A 80 4.95 -17.66 3.96
CA GLU A 80 5.64 -16.87 4.97
C GLU A 80 5.28 -15.39 4.90
N ALA A 81 4.65 -14.87 5.96
CA ALA A 81 4.42 -13.44 6.21
C ALA A 81 3.84 -12.66 5.01
N LEU A 82 2.86 -13.27 4.32
CA LEU A 82 2.15 -12.60 3.23
C LEU A 82 1.08 -11.66 3.77
N GLU A 83 1.08 -10.41 3.29
CA GLU A 83 0.09 -9.40 3.67
C GLU A 83 -1.05 -9.36 2.65
N MET A 84 -2.29 -9.32 3.17
CA MET A 84 -3.49 -9.31 2.34
C MET A 84 -3.56 -8.06 1.46
N GLY A 85 -3.74 -8.28 0.15
CA GLY A 85 -3.84 -7.22 -0.84
C GLY A 85 -2.51 -6.75 -1.42
N VAL A 86 -1.39 -7.18 -0.86
CA VAL A 86 -0.04 -6.86 -1.35
C VAL A 86 0.26 -7.71 -2.58
N THR A 87 0.88 -7.09 -3.59
CA THR A 87 1.39 -7.79 -4.77
C THR A 87 2.86 -8.08 -4.58
N TYR A 88 3.20 -9.35 -4.60
CA TYR A 88 4.56 -9.87 -4.54
C TYR A 88 5.06 -10.20 -5.94
N TYR A 89 6.35 -9.98 -6.16
CA TYR A 89 7.05 -10.29 -7.40
C TYR A 89 8.11 -11.33 -7.11
N TYR A 90 8.19 -12.35 -7.96
CA TYR A 90 9.09 -13.49 -7.78
C TYR A 90 10.02 -13.64 -8.97
N LYS A 91 11.28 -13.95 -8.69
CA LYS A 91 12.26 -14.46 -9.65
C LYS A 91 13.00 -15.64 -9.06
N VAL A 92 13.41 -16.55 -9.92
CA VAL A 92 14.16 -17.76 -9.54
C VAL A 92 15.44 -17.84 -10.37
N ARG A 93 16.53 -18.24 -9.74
CA ARG A 93 17.76 -18.61 -10.45
C ARG A 93 18.29 -19.95 -9.97
N ALA A 94 18.93 -20.68 -10.87
CA ALA A 94 19.60 -21.92 -10.56
C ALA A 94 20.99 -21.63 -9.96
N ILE A 95 21.43 -22.44 -9.01
CA ILE A 95 22.77 -22.38 -8.40
C ILE A 95 23.49 -23.70 -8.69
N ALA A 96 24.68 -23.63 -9.26
CA ALA A 96 25.53 -24.79 -9.51
C ALA A 96 26.09 -25.35 -8.20
N ALA A 97 26.67 -26.59 -8.26
CA ALA A 97 27.24 -27.23 -7.09
C ALA A 97 28.45 -26.50 -6.49
N ASP A 98 29.13 -25.69 -7.28
CA ASP A 98 30.24 -24.83 -6.83
C ASP A 98 29.77 -23.45 -6.27
N GLY A 99 28.46 -23.25 -6.21
CA GLY A 99 27.83 -21.99 -5.75
C GLY A 99 27.65 -20.93 -6.84
N THR A 100 28.06 -21.19 -8.08
CA THR A 100 27.93 -20.24 -9.19
C THR A 100 26.45 -20.01 -9.51
N PRO A 101 25.94 -18.73 -9.46
CA PRO A 101 24.57 -18.44 -9.81
C PRO A 101 24.35 -18.39 -11.32
N GLY A 102 23.22 -18.93 -11.77
CA GLY A 102 22.71 -18.79 -13.13
C GLY A 102 21.96 -17.49 -13.34
N THR A 103 21.41 -17.32 -14.54
CA THR A 103 20.56 -16.18 -14.88
C THR A 103 19.18 -16.29 -14.24
N PHE A 104 18.57 -15.13 -13.90
CA PHE A 104 17.22 -15.10 -13.35
C PHE A 104 16.15 -15.48 -14.40
N SER A 105 15.07 -16.07 -13.91
CA SER A 105 13.85 -16.34 -14.66
C SER A 105 13.17 -15.06 -15.16
N ASN A 106 12.10 -15.22 -15.97
CA ASN A 106 11.06 -14.22 -16.08
C ASN A 106 10.50 -13.90 -14.69
N GLU A 107 9.89 -12.72 -14.57
CA GLU A 107 9.18 -12.31 -13.37
C GLU A 107 7.78 -12.93 -13.33
N TYR A 108 7.33 -13.31 -12.13
CA TYR A 108 5.96 -13.72 -11.84
C TYR A 108 5.41 -12.83 -10.73
N SER A 109 4.26 -12.18 -10.96
CA SER A 109 3.59 -11.36 -9.96
C SER A 109 2.36 -12.07 -9.41
N PHE A 110 2.12 -11.89 -8.12
CA PHE A 110 1.03 -12.53 -7.39
C PHE A 110 0.49 -11.59 -6.31
N THR A 111 -0.82 -11.33 -6.30
CA THR A 111 -1.46 -10.56 -5.24
C THR A 111 -2.07 -11.51 -4.22
N TYR A 112 -1.58 -11.47 -2.98
CA TYR A 112 -2.08 -12.36 -1.94
C TYR A 112 -3.48 -11.98 -1.48
N ILE A 113 -4.42 -12.92 -1.62
CA ILE A 113 -5.79 -12.81 -1.12
C ILE A 113 -6.09 -14.08 -0.35
N PRO A 114 -6.13 -14.04 1.00
CA PRO A 114 -6.36 -15.22 1.81
C PRO A 114 -7.74 -15.82 1.54
N ARG A 115 -7.84 -17.14 1.59
CA ARG A 115 -9.08 -17.90 1.35
C ARG A 115 -9.34 -18.87 2.49
N ASP A 116 -10.59 -19.00 2.89
CA ASP A 116 -11.02 -20.06 3.79
C ASP A 116 -11.60 -21.22 2.97
N PRO A 117 -10.90 -22.37 2.89
CA PRO A 117 -11.40 -23.53 2.13
C PRO A 117 -12.72 -24.10 2.63
N SER A 118 -13.12 -23.78 3.87
CA SER A 118 -14.41 -24.19 4.45
C SER A 118 -15.56 -23.27 4.04
N ALA A 119 -15.26 -22.05 3.56
CA ALA A 119 -16.26 -21.12 3.10
C ALA A 119 -16.79 -21.52 1.72
N THR A 120 -18.11 -21.53 1.59
CA THR A 120 -18.82 -22.04 0.39
C THR A 120 -19.43 -20.94 -0.47
N GLN A 121 -19.67 -19.76 0.13
CA GLN A 121 -20.42 -18.70 -0.52
C GLN A 121 -19.52 -17.84 -1.43
N THR A 122 -20.06 -17.59 -2.62
CA THR A 122 -19.55 -16.56 -3.54
C THR A 122 -20.70 -15.64 -3.93
N ALA A 123 -20.45 -14.36 -3.90
CA ALA A 123 -21.43 -13.34 -4.25
C ALA A 123 -20.75 -12.05 -4.65
N GLY A 124 -21.46 -11.13 -5.27
CA GLY A 124 -20.92 -9.84 -5.64
C GLY A 124 -21.99 -8.91 -6.21
N GLY A 125 -21.63 -7.65 -6.34
CA GLY A 125 -22.55 -6.62 -6.86
C GLY A 125 -21.94 -5.23 -6.76
N THR A 126 -22.82 -4.23 -6.87
CA THR A 126 -22.47 -2.81 -6.76
C THR A 126 -23.16 -2.15 -5.58
N ILE A 127 -22.49 -1.16 -4.97
CA ILE A 127 -23.03 -0.30 -3.92
C ILE A 127 -22.63 1.14 -4.23
N GLY A 128 -23.49 1.88 -4.89
CA GLY A 128 -23.15 3.20 -5.43
C GLY A 128 -22.04 3.09 -6.48
N ALA A 129 -20.94 3.82 -6.28
CA ALA A 129 -19.76 3.80 -7.15
C ALA A 129 -18.76 2.66 -6.81
N LEU A 130 -19.06 1.88 -5.77
CA LEU A 130 -18.19 0.78 -5.34
C LEU A 130 -18.73 -0.55 -5.85
N THR A 131 -17.83 -1.53 -5.92
CA THR A 131 -18.15 -2.93 -6.19
C THR A 131 -17.72 -3.78 -5.01
N TRP A 132 -18.43 -4.87 -4.77
CA TRP A 132 -18.05 -5.85 -3.76
C TRP A 132 -18.05 -7.25 -4.33
N LYS A 133 -17.17 -8.09 -3.81
CA LYS A 133 -17.08 -9.51 -4.14
C LYS A 133 -16.77 -10.30 -2.88
N LEU A 134 -17.58 -11.30 -2.58
CA LEU A 134 -17.28 -12.32 -1.58
C LEU A 134 -16.79 -13.57 -2.31
N ASP A 135 -15.64 -14.08 -1.91
CA ASP A 135 -15.05 -15.29 -2.46
C ASP A 135 -14.31 -16.05 -1.35
N LYS A 136 -14.79 -17.24 -1.03
CA LYS A 136 -14.17 -18.13 -0.04
C LYS A 136 -13.77 -17.44 1.27
N GLY A 137 -14.69 -16.73 1.85
CA GLY A 137 -14.52 -16.06 3.15
C GLY A 137 -13.82 -14.69 3.07
N THR A 138 -13.34 -14.25 1.92
CA THR A 138 -12.78 -12.90 1.72
C THR A 138 -13.78 -12.00 1.04
N LEU A 139 -14.14 -10.90 1.69
CA LEU A 139 -14.98 -9.83 1.13
C LEU A 139 -14.07 -8.71 0.62
N ILE A 140 -14.12 -8.46 -0.69
CA ILE A 140 -13.32 -7.43 -1.36
C ILE A 140 -14.24 -6.27 -1.72
N ILE A 141 -13.87 -5.05 -1.33
CA ILE A 141 -14.52 -3.80 -1.70
C ILE A 141 -13.57 -3.01 -2.59
N SER A 142 -14.05 -2.52 -3.73
CA SER A 142 -13.24 -1.76 -4.68
C SER A 142 -14.06 -0.67 -5.38
N GLY A 143 -13.37 0.27 -6.03
CA GLY A 143 -13.98 1.45 -6.66
C GLY A 143 -13.49 2.74 -6.02
N ALA A 144 -14.12 3.86 -6.32
CA ALA A 144 -13.72 5.16 -5.81
C ALA A 144 -14.89 5.86 -5.11
N GLY A 145 -14.61 6.39 -3.90
CA GLY A 145 -15.57 7.17 -3.13
C GLY A 145 -15.94 6.56 -1.77
N ALA A 146 -16.97 7.11 -1.16
CA ALA A 146 -17.44 6.72 0.16
C ALA A 146 -18.34 5.47 0.09
N MET A 147 -18.17 4.56 1.05
CA MET A 147 -19.13 3.47 1.24
C MET A 147 -20.41 4.01 1.88
N PRO A 148 -21.61 3.60 1.42
CA PRO A 148 -22.87 4.00 2.03
C PRO A 148 -22.98 3.61 3.51
N ASN A 149 -23.71 4.40 4.27
CA ASN A 149 -24.14 4.00 5.61
C ASN A 149 -25.36 3.09 5.52
N TYR A 150 -25.38 2.06 6.34
CA TYR A 150 -26.47 1.09 6.43
C TYR A 150 -27.27 1.28 7.72
N THR A 151 -28.51 0.82 7.70
CA THR A 151 -29.44 0.85 8.85
C THR A 151 -29.98 -0.56 9.09
N PRO A 152 -30.71 -0.82 10.19
CA PRO A 152 -31.39 -2.10 10.37
C PRO A 152 -32.42 -2.43 9.28
N ASP A 153 -32.98 -1.41 8.61
CA ASP A 153 -33.99 -1.57 7.57
C ASP A 153 -33.39 -1.58 6.15
N ASP A 154 -32.12 -1.12 6.01
CA ASP A 154 -31.37 -1.10 4.76
C ASP A 154 -29.95 -1.62 5.03
N GLU A 155 -29.83 -2.94 5.05
CA GLU A 155 -28.60 -3.65 5.42
C GLU A 155 -27.59 -3.74 4.27
N ALA A 156 -26.31 -3.87 4.61
CA ALA A 156 -25.27 -4.14 3.62
C ALA A 156 -25.58 -5.41 2.81
N PRO A 157 -25.31 -5.48 1.51
CA PRO A 157 -25.63 -6.63 0.67
C PRO A 157 -25.06 -7.97 1.17
N TRP A 158 -23.98 -7.93 1.93
CA TRP A 158 -23.34 -9.08 2.55
C TRP A 158 -23.78 -9.34 3.99
N TYR A 159 -24.74 -8.59 4.51
CA TYR A 159 -25.24 -8.75 5.89
C TYR A 159 -26.09 -10.00 6.08
N ALA A 160 -26.70 -10.54 5.03
CA ALA A 160 -27.46 -11.78 5.11
C ALA A 160 -26.63 -12.88 5.80
N ASP A 161 -27.25 -13.62 6.72
CA ASP A 161 -26.59 -14.63 7.58
C ASP A 161 -25.70 -15.60 6.82
N ARG A 162 -26.12 -16.01 5.59
CA ARG A 162 -25.36 -16.92 4.73
C ARG A 162 -24.00 -16.37 4.30
N TYR A 163 -23.86 -15.05 4.20
CA TYR A 163 -22.60 -14.40 3.83
C TYR A 163 -21.84 -13.94 5.07
N ARG A 164 -22.50 -13.20 5.95
CA ARG A 164 -21.90 -12.59 7.13
C ARG A 164 -21.15 -13.58 8.01
N ARG A 165 -21.70 -14.79 8.20
CA ARG A 165 -21.11 -15.86 9.00
C ARG A 165 -19.89 -16.52 8.34
N GLU A 166 -19.66 -16.31 7.05
CA GLU A 166 -18.51 -16.84 6.33
C GLU A 166 -17.41 -15.78 6.11
N ILE A 167 -17.67 -14.49 6.36
CA ILE A 167 -16.64 -13.45 6.21
C ILE A 167 -15.56 -13.62 7.28
N ARG A 168 -14.35 -13.94 6.82
CA ARG A 168 -13.12 -14.08 7.63
C ARG A 168 -12.19 -12.92 7.42
N HIS A 169 -12.17 -12.40 6.21
CA HIS A 169 -11.26 -11.36 5.76
C HIS A 169 -12.03 -10.27 5.02
N VAL A 170 -11.66 -9.00 5.27
CA VAL A 170 -12.17 -7.85 4.51
C VAL A 170 -10.99 -7.13 3.90
N LEU A 171 -10.98 -7.01 2.58
CA LEU A 171 -10.02 -6.24 1.82
C LEU A 171 -10.71 -5.03 1.19
N VAL A 172 -10.41 -3.83 1.68
CA VAL A 172 -10.86 -2.58 1.11
C VAL A 172 -9.72 -1.99 0.27
N LYS A 173 -9.95 -1.85 -1.04
CA LYS A 173 -8.93 -1.37 -1.97
C LYS A 173 -8.82 0.14 -1.99
N SER A 174 -7.66 0.64 -2.46
CA SER A 174 -7.42 2.07 -2.68
C SER A 174 -8.52 2.70 -3.55
N GLY A 175 -8.83 3.96 -3.25
CA GLY A 175 -9.93 4.72 -3.80
C GLY A 175 -11.16 4.77 -2.90
N VAL A 176 -11.33 3.82 -1.96
CA VAL A 176 -12.42 3.85 -0.98
C VAL A 176 -12.06 4.80 0.16
N THR A 177 -12.87 5.84 0.36
CA THR A 177 -12.56 6.93 1.30
C THR A 177 -13.24 6.81 2.66
N SER A 178 -14.28 5.97 2.79
CA SER A 178 -14.93 5.72 4.08
C SER A 178 -15.46 4.30 4.20
N ILE A 179 -15.46 3.79 5.43
CA ILE A 179 -16.26 2.61 5.80
C ILE A 179 -17.62 3.09 6.27
N GLY A 180 -18.68 2.59 5.63
CA GLY A 180 -20.05 2.95 5.95
C GLY A 180 -20.49 2.51 7.34
N GLY A 181 -21.42 3.25 7.93
CA GLY A 181 -22.04 2.84 9.20
C GLY A 181 -22.66 1.46 9.07
N ARG A 182 -22.45 0.59 10.07
CA ARG A 182 -22.94 -0.80 10.14
C ARG A 182 -22.46 -1.73 9.02
N ALA A 183 -21.47 -1.32 8.22
CA ALA A 183 -21.04 -2.09 7.04
C ALA A 183 -20.61 -3.54 7.38
N PHE A 184 -19.92 -3.74 8.50
CA PHE A 184 -19.44 -5.07 8.93
C PHE A 184 -19.95 -5.42 10.33
N VAL A 185 -21.06 -4.80 10.77
CA VAL A 185 -21.64 -5.10 12.08
C VAL A 185 -22.02 -6.59 12.18
N ASN A 186 -21.74 -7.22 13.33
CA ASN A 186 -21.97 -8.65 13.57
C ASN A 186 -21.22 -9.62 12.60
N CYS A 187 -20.14 -9.18 11.95
CA CYS A 187 -19.23 -10.11 11.27
C CYS A 187 -18.38 -10.85 12.32
N SER A 188 -19.04 -11.69 13.14
CA SER A 188 -18.43 -12.34 14.31
C SER A 188 -17.28 -13.30 13.98
N GLN A 189 -17.15 -13.69 12.72
CA GLN A 189 -16.07 -14.57 12.26
C GLN A 189 -14.92 -13.79 11.60
N LEU A 190 -15.01 -12.47 11.49
CA LEU A 190 -13.99 -11.63 10.89
C LEU A 190 -12.70 -11.64 11.72
N THR A 191 -11.60 -12.06 11.12
CA THR A 191 -10.28 -12.19 11.76
C THR A 191 -9.29 -11.12 11.32
N SER A 192 -9.39 -10.62 10.09
CA SER A 192 -8.49 -9.59 9.56
C SER A 192 -9.19 -8.61 8.63
N VAL A 193 -8.70 -7.37 8.67
CA VAL A 193 -9.16 -6.26 7.83
C VAL A 193 -7.95 -5.54 7.26
N SER A 194 -7.93 -5.33 5.95
CA SER A 194 -6.98 -4.45 5.27
C SER A 194 -7.72 -3.20 4.80
N LEU A 195 -7.25 -2.05 5.26
CA LEU A 195 -7.81 -0.73 4.94
C LEU A 195 -6.80 0.07 4.10
N PRO A 196 -7.24 0.80 3.08
CA PRO A 196 -6.35 1.58 2.23
C PRO A 196 -5.90 2.89 2.89
N ASP A 197 -4.74 3.39 2.50
CA ASP A 197 -4.19 4.67 3.00
C ASP A 197 -5.08 5.88 2.68
N ASP A 198 -5.91 5.77 1.63
CA ASP A 198 -6.88 6.81 1.23
C ASP A 198 -8.07 6.93 2.19
N LEU A 199 -8.22 6.00 3.14
CA LEU A 199 -9.34 5.97 4.05
C LEU A 199 -9.31 7.19 5.00
N GLN A 200 -10.45 7.85 5.14
CA GLN A 200 -10.62 9.07 5.94
C GLN A 200 -11.57 8.88 7.12
N MET A 201 -12.56 8.00 6.98
CA MET A 201 -13.63 7.86 7.97
C MET A 201 -14.01 6.39 8.19
N ILE A 202 -14.24 6.04 9.46
CA ILE A 202 -14.88 4.78 9.87
C ILE A 202 -16.16 5.17 10.62
N ASN A 203 -17.33 4.90 10.04
CA ASN A 203 -18.59 5.38 10.56
C ASN A 203 -19.13 4.52 11.71
N TYR A 204 -20.31 4.93 12.24
CA TYR A 204 -20.92 4.32 13.42
C TYR A 204 -21.19 2.82 13.23
N TRP A 205 -20.91 2.01 14.25
CA TRP A 205 -21.10 0.55 14.24
C TRP A 205 -20.39 -0.20 13.10
N ALA A 206 -19.43 0.43 12.43
CA ALA A 206 -18.83 -0.13 11.21
C ALA A 206 -18.31 -1.57 11.40
N PHE A 207 -17.68 -1.85 12.53
CA PHE A 207 -17.14 -3.16 12.92
C PHE A 207 -17.71 -3.65 14.27
N GLY A 208 -18.86 -3.12 14.70
CA GLY A 208 -19.47 -3.57 15.97
C GLY A 208 -19.69 -5.08 15.97
N TYR A 209 -19.38 -5.74 17.09
CA TYR A 209 -19.48 -7.21 17.29
C TYR A 209 -18.62 -8.05 16.33
N CYS A 210 -17.48 -7.54 15.89
CA CYS A 210 -16.46 -8.32 15.20
C CYS A 210 -15.58 -9.04 16.24
N GLU A 211 -16.13 -10.04 16.91
CA GLU A 211 -15.57 -10.67 18.11
C GLU A 211 -14.22 -11.37 17.88
N LYS A 212 -13.96 -11.87 16.65
CA LYS A 212 -12.71 -12.56 16.29
C LYS A 212 -11.65 -11.66 15.70
N LEU A 213 -11.90 -10.36 15.57
CA LEU A 213 -10.92 -9.42 15.09
C LEU A 213 -9.84 -9.20 16.16
N THR A 214 -8.63 -9.73 15.92
CA THR A 214 -7.54 -9.72 16.91
C THR A 214 -6.57 -8.56 16.74
N SER A 215 -6.44 -8.04 15.52
CA SER A 215 -5.59 -6.91 15.18
C SER A 215 -6.26 -6.07 14.11
N LEU A 216 -5.97 -4.77 14.13
CA LEU A 216 -6.44 -3.83 13.12
C LEU A 216 -5.42 -2.70 12.96
N HIS A 217 -4.98 -2.50 11.73
CA HIS A 217 -4.26 -1.29 11.35
C HIS A 217 -5.26 -0.25 10.84
N ILE A 218 -5.37 0.88 11.53
CA ILE A 218 -6.18 2.02 11.09
C ILE A 218 -5.23 3.01 10.41
N PRO A 219 -5.44 3.34 9.12
CA PRO A 219 -4.55 4.24 8.39
C PRO A 219 -4.43 5.62 9.05
N SER A 220 -3.25 6.20 9.06
CA SER A 220 -2.92 7.44 9.77
C SER A 220 -3.76 8.65 9.32
N GLY A 221 -4.33 8.60 8.11
CA GLY A 221 -5.21 9.62 7.53
C GLY A 221 -6.64 9.61 8.06
N VAL A 222 -7.05 8.58 8.80
CA VAL A 222 -8.40 8.49 9.36
C VAL A 222 -8.59 9.53 10.46
N TYR A 223 -9.45 10.51 10.20
CA TYR A 223 -9.73 11.61 11.13
C TYR A 223 -11.06 11.45 11.88
N TRP A 224 -11.88 10.47 11.50
CA TRP A 224 -13.17 10.22 12.12
C TRP A 224 -13.38 8.73 12.40
N ILE A 225 -13.64 8.40 13.67
CA ILE A 225 -14.11 7.09 14.13
C ILE A 225 -15.46 7.33 14.82
N GLY A 226 -16.52 6.78 14.25
CA GLY A 226 -17.89 7.00 14.66
C GLY A 226 -18.28 6.30 15.97
N ASN A 227 -19.50 6.59 16.45
CA ASN A 227 -20.02 5.98 17.65
C ASN A 227 -20.11 4.46 17.51
N ASN A 228 -19.68 3.72 18.54
CA ASN A 228 -19.71 2.25 18.59
C ASN A 228 -18.97 1.57 17.41
N ALA A 229 -18.07 2.26 16.72
CA ALA A 229 -17.44 1.74 15.50
C ALA A 229 -16.81 0.36 15.69
N PHE A 230 -16.24 0.08 16.85
CA PHE A 230 -15.62 -1.19 17.24
C PHE A 230 -16.18 -1.75 18.55
N ASP A 231 -17.41 -1.39 18.90
CA ASP A 231 -18.02 -1.93 20.11
C ASP A 231 -18.04 -3.46 20.07
N SER A 232 -17.68 -4.08 21.18
CA SER A 232 -17.65 -5.54 21.34
C SER A 232 -16.73 -6.29 20.36
N CYS A 233 -15.64 -5.64 19.92
CA CYS A 233 -14.53 -6.34 19.28
C CYS A 233 -13.68 -7.05 20.35
N THR A 234 -14.25 -8.11 20.96
CA THR A 234 -13.69 -8.76 22.15
C THR A 234 -12.36 -9.47 21.93
N GLY A 235 -11.99 -9.76 20.68
CA GLY A 235 -10.70 -10.36 20.29
C GLY A 235 -9.54 -9.36 20.15
N LEU A 236 -9.82 -8.05 20.07
CA LEU A 236 -8.83 -7.04 19.80
C LEU A 236 -7.86 -6.88 20.98
N THR A 237 -6.57 -7.12 20.79
CA THR A 237 -5.59 -7.16 21.88
C THR A 237 -4.72 -5.89 21.97
N ALA A 238 -4.52 -5.21 20.87
CA ALA A 238 -3.78 -3.95 20.77
C ALA A 238 -4.43 -3.02 19.75
N LEU A 239 -4.32 -1.73 19.96
CA LEU A 239 -4.90 -0.72 19.09
C LEU A 239 -3.94 0.47 18.95
N ILE A 240 -3.77 0.97 17.74
CA ILE A 240 -3.09 2.24 17.46
C ILE A 240 -4.13 3.18 16.87
N LEU A 241 -4.42 4.27 17.59
CA LEU A 241 -5.31 5.32 17.09
C LEU A 241 -4.59 6.14 16.02
N PRO A 242 -5.28 6.49 14.91
CA PRO A 242 -4.65 7.18 13.79
C PRO A 242 -4.25 8.62 14.16
N TYR A 243 -3.15 9.07 13.61
CA TYR A 243 -2.57 10.39 13.90
C TYR A 243 -3.54 11.56 13.61
N ALA A 244 -4.35 11.46 12.56
CA ALA A 244 -5.29 12.51 12.20
C ALA A 244 -6.50 12.60 13.14
N LEU A 245 -6.69 11.62 14.04
CA LEU A 245 -7.83 11.57 14.94
C LEU A 245 -7.68 12.61 16.08
N THR A 246 -8.66 13.48 16.22
CA THR A 246 -8.72 14.47 17.31
C THR A 246 -9.70 14.09 18.41
N ASN A 247 -10.69 13.28 18.10
CA ASN A 247 -11.72 12.84 19.04
C ASN A 247 -12.14 11.40 18.71
N THR A 248 -12.38 10.57 19.73
CA THR A 248 -13.04 9.28 19.55
C THR A 248 -14.56 9.47 19.44
N GLY A 249 -15.27 8.54 18.77
CA GLY A 249 -16.73 8.46 18.87
C GLY A 249 -17.20 7.99 20.26
N TYR A 250 -18.44 8.25 20.62
CA TYR A 250 -19.06 7.69 21.84
C TYR A 250 -19.01 6.16 21.75
N HIS A 251 -18.55 5.50 22.83
CA HIS A 251 -18.48 4.04 22.91
C HIS A 251 -17.69 3.36 21.76
N ALA A 252 -16.75 4.10 21.12
CA ALA A 252 -16.11 3.65 19.89
C ALA A 252 -15.41 2.28 20.02
N PHE A 253 -14.82 2.00 21.18
CA PHE A 253 -14.12 0.75 21.51
C PHE A 253 -14.70 0.10 22.77
N GLN A 254 -15.98 0.36 23.07
CA GLN A 254 -16.64 -0.22 24.22
C GLN A 254 -16.55 -1.75 24.14
N ASN A 255 -16.40 -2.41 25.30
CA ASN A 255 -16.36 -3.87 25.42
C ASN A 255 -15.25 -4.57 24.61
N CYS A 256 -14.20 -3.88 24.18
CA CYS A 256 -12.99 -4.53 23.67
C CYS A 256 -12.25 -5.21 24.84
N SER A 257 -12.82 -6.30 25.37
CA SER A 257 -12.46 -6.88 26.66
C SER A 257 -11.05 -7.48 26.70
N ALA A 258 -10.48 -7.88 25.54
CA ALA A 258 -9.10 -8.39 25.43
C ALA A 258 -8.05 -7.28 25.17
N LEU A 259 -8.46 -6.02 24.98
CA LEU A 259 -7.57 -4.93 24.67
C LEU A 259 -6.61 -4.64 25.82
N LYS A 260 -5.31 -4.92 25.65
CA LYS A 260 -4.25 -4.77 26.65
C LYS A 260 -3.51 -3.44 26.51
N THR A 261 -3.29 -2.99 25.28
CA THR A 261 -2.52 -1.80 24.98
C THR A 261 -3.24 -0.92 23.98
N VAL A 262 -3.19 0.39 24.19
CA VAL A 262 -3.62 1.37 23.20
C VAL A 262 -2.55 2.44 23.01
N ALA A 263 -2.21 2.76 21.76
CA ALA A 263 -1.39 3.93 21.43
C ALA A 263 -2.32 5.09 21.05
N ILE A 264 -2.16 6.21 21.70
CA ILE A 264 -2.98 7.41 21.54
C ILE A 264 -2.10 8.56 21.05
N PRO A 265 -2.41 9.18 19.88
CA PRO A 265 -1.62 10.26 19.34
C PRO A 265 -1.74 11.53 20.18
N TYR A 266 -0.67 12.34 20.26
CA TYR A 266 -0.65 13.58 21.05
C TYR A 266 -1.72 14.60 20.63
N ARG A 267 -2.23 14.50 19.41
CA ARG A 267 -3.25 15.42 18.85
C ARG A 267 -4.67 15.11 19.33
N ILE A 268 -4.87 14.03 20.06
CA ILE A 268 -6.19 13.71 20.61
C ILE A 268 -6.62 14.82 21.58
N ALA A 269 -7.72 15.48 21.30
CA ALA A 269 -8.27 16.51 22.17
C ALA A 269 -9.31 15.93 23.14
N ALA A 270 -10.05 14.89 22.70
CA ALA A 270 -11.06 14.27 23.54
C ALA A 270 -11.17 12.75 23.31
N ILE A 271 -11.24 12.03 24.40
CA ILE A 271 -11.72 10.64 24.48
C ILE A 271 -13.14 10.73 25.04
N THR A 272 -14.13 10.52 24.17
CA THR A 272 -15.53 10.76 24.50
C THR A 272 -16.09 9.73 25.50
N ASN A 273 -17.35 9.96 25.94
CA ASN A 273 -18.00 9.11 26.91
C ASN A 273 -17.97 7.62 26.50
N GLY A 274 -17.48 6.78 27.39
CA GLY A 274 -17.48 5.31 27.29
C GLY A 274 -16.65 4.74 26.14
N SER A 275 -15.79 5.54 25.50
CA SER A 275 -15.01 5.06 24.35
C SER A 275 -14.22 3.78 24.66
N PHE A 276 -13.75 3.61 25.89
CA PHE A 276 -13.05 2.41 26.37
C PHE A 276 -13.77 1.74 27.54
N ALA A 277 -15.09 1.96 27.67
CA ALA A 277 -15.90 1.25 28.69
C ALA A 277 -15.82 -0.26 28.47
N GLY A 278 -15.66 -1.03 29.54
CA GLY A 278 -15.57 -2.50 29.44
C GLY A 278 -14.25 -3.05 28.86
N CYS A 279 -13.26 -2.21 28.56
CA CYS A 279 -11.91 -2.66 28.20
C CYS A 279 -11.13 -3.17 29.43
N ASN A 280 -11.60 -4.29 30.00
CA ASN A 280 -11.14 -4.74 31.32
C ASN A 280 -9.69 -5.24 31.36
N ALA A 281 -9.14 -5.64 30.22
CA ALA A 281 -7.73 -6.06 30.09
C ALA A 281 -6.75 -4.90 29.85
N LEU A 282 -7.25 -3.66 29.70
CA LEU A 282 -6.38 -2.51 29.37
C LEU A 282 -5.47 -2.17 30.54
N THR A 283 -4.17 -2.36 30.35
CA THR A 283 -3.13 -2.11 31.33
C THR A 283 -2.16 -1.02 30.92
N THR A 284 -2.06 -0.72 29.64
CA THR A 284 -1.05 0.18 29.09
C THR A 284 -1.60 1.14 28.06
N VAL A 285 -1.35 2.42 28.26
CA VAL A 285 -1.59 3.49 27.28
C VAL A 285 -0.25 4.06 26.89
N ASN A 286 0.08 4.00 25.60
CA ASN A 286 1.25 4.70 25.05
C ASN A 286 0.76 6.02 24.46
N PHE A 287 0.98 7.11 25.17
CA PHE A 287 0.55 8.44 24.73
C PHE A 287 1.68 9.16 24.00
N GLY A 288 1.40 9.69 22.83
CA GLY A 288 2.35 10.34 21.93
C GLY A 288 2.82 11.75 22.36
N GLY A 289 2.49 12.20 23.55
CA GLY A 289 2.87 13.46 24.14
C GLY A 289 3.53 13.29 25.51
N ASP A 290 3.69 14.39 26.22
CA ASP A 290 4.15 14.39 27.61
C ASP A 290 2.96 14.35 28.60
N GLN A 291 3.27 14.39 29.90
CA GLN A 291 2.24 14.39 30.96
C GLN A 291 1.36 15.64 30.92
N ALA A 292 1.90 16.79 30.54
CA ALA A 292 1.12 18.02 30.46
C ALA A 292 0.11 17.95 29.29
N ASP A 293 0.53 17.40 28.16
CA ASP A 293 -0.33 17.14 27.01
C ASP A 293 -1.47 16.17 27.39
N TRP A 294 -1.13 15.07 28.10
CA TRP A 294 -2.13 14.11 28.55
C TRP A 294 -3.17 14.75 29.49
N ASN A 295 -2.72 15.58 30.40
CA ASN A 295 -3.59 16.28 31.36
C ASN A 295 -4.55 17.27 30.66
N ALA A 296 -4.23 17.70 29.45
CA ALA A 296 -5.08 18.56 28.62
C ALA A 296 -6.13 17.79 27.81
N VAL A 297 -5.99 16.46 27.67
CA VAL A 297 -6.98 15.60 26.97
C VAL A 297 -8.26 15.54 27.80
N TYR A 298 -9.37 15.91 27.17
CA TYR A 298 -10.68 15.66 27.80
C TYR A 298 -10.99 14.17 27.79
N ILE A 299 -11.11 13.56 28.97
CA ILE A 299 -11.52 12.18 29.14
C ILE A 299 -12.95 12.17 29.68
N GLY A 300 -13.90 11.82 28.81
CA GLY A 300 -15.32 11.71 29.13
C GLY A 300 -15.60 10.61 30.16
N PRO A 301 -16.78 10.61 30.79
CA PRO A 301 -17.15 9.61 31.79
C PRO A 301 -17.14 8.19 31.21
N ASN A 302 -17.17 7.18 32.12
CA ASN A 302 -17.16 5.74 31.78
C ASN A 302 -15.92 5.26 31.01
N ASN A 303 -14.77 5.93 31.18
CA ASN A 303 -13.47 5.51 30.64
C ASN A 303 -12.54 5.03 31.77
N ASP A 304 -13.05 4.36 32.80
CA ASP A 304 -12.29 3.94 33.99
C ASP A 304 -11.11 3.02 33.63
N ALA A 305 -11.18 2.33 32.49
CA ALA A 305 -10.10 1.51 31.98
C ALA A 305 -8.81 2.33 31.75
N LEU A 306 -8.93 3.55 31.19
CA LEU A 306 -7.80 4.45 30.98
C LEU A 306 -7.21 4.98 32.30
N GLN A 307 -8.07 5.19 33.32
CA GLN A 307 -7.61 5.69 34.62
C GLN A 307 -6.83 4.64 35.40
N ARG A 308 -7.10 3.35 35.15
CA ARG A 308 -6.38 2.23 35.79
C ARG A 308 -5.11 1.84 35.05
N ALA A 309 -4.98 2.23 33.77
CA ALA A 309 -3.84 1.86 32.96
C ALA A 309 -2.60 2.68 33.31
N THR A 310 -1.43 2.08 33.11
CA THR A 310 -0.16 2.79 33.15
C THR A 310 -0.04 3.65 31.88
N ILE A 311 0.15 4.95 32.05
CA ILE A 311 0.38 5.86 30.94
C ILE A 311 1.88 5.98 30.69
N ASN A 312 2.35 5.49 29.57
CA ASN A 312 3.69 5.69 29.07
C ASN A 312 3.69 6.94 28.20
N TYR A 313 4.37 7.96 28.66
CA TYR A 313 4.58 9.17 27.88
C TYR A 313 5.76 8.93 26.95
N THR A 314 5.48 8.85 25.69
CA THR A 314 6.52 8.94 24.70
C THR A 314 6.63 10.42 24.37
N ALA A 315 7.43 11.16 25.14
CA ALA A 315 7.89 12.47 24.70
C ALA A 315 8.71 12.25 23.42
N ILE A 316 7.99 12.16 22.31
CA ILE A 316 8.60 11.89 21.02
C ILE A 316 9.18 13.21 20.59
N SER A 317 10.50 13.31 20.69
CA SER A 317 11.20 14.24 19.83
C SER A 317 10.81 13.86 18.41
N ALA A 318 10.08 14.74 17.72
CA ALA A 318 9.73 14.52 16.33
C ALA A 318 10.95 13.98 15.57
N PRO A 319 10.79 13.01 14.67
CA PRO A 319 11.90 12.53 13.89
C PRO A 319 12.67 13.71 13.29
N LYS A 320 13.96 13.58 13.10
CA LYS A 320 14.73 14.62 12.41
C LYS A 320 14.20 14.77 11.00
N ALA A 321 14.25 15.99 10.46
CA ALA A 321 13.95 16.21 9.05
C ALA A 321 14.85 15.34 8.17
N PRO A 322 14.33 14.71 7.12
CA PRO A 322 15.14 13.96 6.16
C PRO A 322 16.24 14.83 5.56
N THR A 323 17.42 14.26 5.38
CA THR A 323 18.58 14.91 4.76
C THR A 323 19.00 14.17 3.50
N GLY A 324 19.93 14.74 2.73
CA GLY A 324 20.43 14.11 1.51
C GLY A 324 19.35 13.95 0.43
N VAL A 325 18.32 14.80 0.45
CA VAL A 325 17.27 14.79 -0.58
C VAL A 325 17.91 15.13 -1.93
N THR A 326 17.68 14.29 -2.91
CA THR A 326 18.09 14.47 -4.29
C THR A 326 16.92 14.17 -5.21
N VAL A 327 16.87 14.87 -6.35
CA VAL A 327 15.92 14.57 -7.43
C VAL A 327 16.68 14.42 -8.72
N THR A 328 16.50 13.30 -9.40
CA THR A 328 17.14 12.99 -10.68
C THR A 328 16.09 12.44 -11.65
N ALA A 329 16.34 12.50 -12.95
CA ALA A 329 15.48 11.84 -13.93
C ALA A 329 15.72 10.33 -13.95
N ASP A 330 14.66 9.52 -14.09
CA ASP A 330 14.78 8.13 -14.52
C ASP A 330 15.04 8.05 -16.05
N SER A 331 15.17 6.84 -16.60
CA SER A 331 15.38 6.63 -18.04
C SER A 331 14.24 7.14 -18.92
N SER A 332 13.08 7.46 -18.35
CA SER A 332 11.90 8.02 -19.03
C SER A 332 11.70 9.51 -18.75
N GLY A 333 12.64 10.15 -18.03
CA GLY A 333 12.58 11.55 -17.66
C GLY A 333 11.78 11.86 -16.39
N PHE A 334 11.16 10.86 -15.72
CA PHE A 334 10.38 11.11 -14.50
C PHE A 334 11.26 11.45 -13.30
N PRO A 335 10.82 12.37 -12.42
CA PRO A 335 11.58 12.72 -11.22
C PRO A 335 11.66 11.53 -10.25
N VAL A 336 12.88 11.15 -9.89
CA VAL A 336 13.19 10.19 -8.83
C VAL A 336 13.72 10.95 -7.63
N VAL A 337 12.92 11.03 -6.59
CA VAL A 337 13.24 11.68 -5.33
C VAL A 337 13.84 10.65 -4.38
N LYS A 338 15.02 10.91 -3.83
CA LYS A 338 15.69 10.03 -2.84
C LYS A 338 16.14 10.85 -1.64
N TRP A 339 16.21 10.18 -0.48
CA TRP A 339 16.65 10.80 0.78
C TRP A 339 17.29 9.80 1.72
N ASN A 340 17.99 10.29 2.74
CA ASN A 340 18.57 9.45 3.76
C ASN A 340 17.49 8.99 4.75
N GLY A 341 17.53 7.72 5.14
CA GLY A 341 16.68 7.19 6.20
C GLY A 341 16.83 7.95 7.51
N VAL A 342 15.73 8.15 8.21
CA VAL A 342 15.68 8.84 9.50
C VAL A 342 15.45 7.83 10.62
N ALA A 343 16.30 7.84 11.64
CA ALA A 343 16.15 6.94 12.79
C ALA A 343 14.80 7.16 13.47
N GLY A 344 14.05 6.06 13.70
CA GLY A 344 12.72 6.09 14.30
C GLY A 344 11.57 6.43 13.32
N ALA A 345 11.87 6.72 12.05
CA ALA A 345 10.83 6.86 11.04
C ALA A 345 10.36 5.49 10.54
N THR A 346 9.06 5.33 10.43
CA THR A 346 8.41 4.18 9.78
C THR A 346 7.97 4.53 8.37
N ASP A 347 7.63 5.81 8.13
CA ASP A 347 7.08 6.29 6.88
C ASP A 347 7.63 7.67 6.52
N TYR A 348 7.38 8.07 5.27
CA TYR A 348 7.75 9.37 4.74
C TYR A 348 6.62 9.93 3.89
N GLU A 349 6.37 11.23 4.02
CA GLU A 349 5.53 11.97 3.09
C GLU A 349 6.39 12.71 2.08
N VAL A 350 6.10 12.52 0.80
CA VAL A 350 6.70 13.29 -0.30
C VAL A 350 5.71 14.35 -0.74
N TRP A 351 6.16 15.58 -0.79
CA TRP A 351 5.36 16.74 -1.17
C TRP A 351 5.97 17.42 -2.39
N ARG A 352 5.12 17.90 -3.29
CA ARG A 352 5.50 18.61 -4.52
C ARG A 352 4.77 19.94 -4.62
N SER A 353 5.46 20.97 -5.13
CA SER A 353 4.89 22.24 -5.57
C SER A 353 5.43 22.61 -6.93
N ILE A 354 4.69 23.44 -7.68
CA ILE A 354 5.23 24.10 -8.89
C ILE A 354 6.09 25.27 -8.42
N ASN A 355 7.31 25.38 -8.93
CA ASN A 355 8.19 26.53 -8.64
C ASN A 355 7.78 27.75 -9.48
N ASN A 356 6.58 28.26 -9.26
CA ASN A 356 6.16 29.55 -9.80
C ASN A 356 6.52 30.64 -8.80
N TYR A 357 7.66 31.26 -9.00
CA TYR A 357 8.12 32.42 -8.25
C TYR A 357 7.24 33.65 -8.56
N TYR A 358 5.98 33.63 -8.13
CA TYR A 358 5.18 34.83 -7.92
C TYR A 358 5.02 35.02 -6.44
N GLU A 359 5.63 36.11 -5.96
CA GLU A 359 5.56 36.57 -4.56
C GLU A 359 4.11 36.55 -4.06
N GLY A 360 3.83 35.74 -3.03
CA GLY A 360 2.60 35.85 -2.24
C GLY A 360 1.84 34.58 -1.90
N TYR A 361 2.21 33.42 -2.37
CA TYR A 361 1.56 32.16 -1.93
C TYR A 361 2.42 31.45 -0.88
N GLY A 362 1.93 31.44 0.36
CA GLY A 362 2.54 30.76 1.49
C GLY A 362 2.61 29.24 1.33
N ALA A 363 2.96 28.54 2.40
CA ALA A 363 3.17 27.07 2.46
C ALA A 363 2.02 26.19 1.93
N ASP A 364 0.91 26.78 1.51
CA ASP A 364 -0.32 26.12 1.04
C ASP A 364 -0.23 25.64 -0.44
N SER A 365 0.88 25.93 -1.14
CA SER A 365 1.06 25.52 -2.55
C SER A 365 1.70 24.16 -2.75
N PHE A 366 2.07 23.45 -1.69
CA PHE A 366 2.59 22.10 -1.76
C PHE A 366 1.49 21.05 -1.61
N TRP A 367 1.48 20.06 -2.48
CA TRP A 367 0.56 18.93 -2.40
C TRP A 367 1.32 17.66 -2.06
N ARG A 368 0.80 16.90 -1.08
CA ARG A 368 1.31 15.57 -0.76
C ARG A 368 1.10 14.65 -1.95
N GLN A 369 2.17 14.02 -2.41
CA GLN A 369 2.12 13.05 -3.50
C GLN A 369 1.85 11.64 -2.99
N VAL A 370 2.58 11.22 -1.94
CA VAL A 370 2.51 9.88 -1.40
C VAL A 370 2.93 9.85 0.06
N THR A 371 2.46 8.84 0.79
CA THR A 371 3.05 8.37 2.06
C THR A 371 3.61 6.97 1.79
N GLN A 372 4.85 6.70 2.19
CA GLN A 372 5.51 5.43 1.92
C GLN A 372 6.59 5.11 2.96
N THR A 373 6.93 3.82 3.10
CA THR A 373 7.95 3.33 4.02
C THR A 373 9.38 3.47 3.48
N GLY A 374 9.56 3.46 2.16
CA GLY A 374 10.87 3.55 1.51
C GLY A 374 11.46 4.95 1.48
N THR A 375 12.75 5.06 1.15
CA THR A 375 13.51 6.31 1.06
C THR A 375 13.70 6.82 -0.37
N ALA A 376 12.83 6.39 -1.30
CA ALA A 376 12.83 6.86 -2.67
C ALA A 376 11.40 6.85 -3.24
N TYR A 377 11.10 7.81 -4.12
CA TYR A 377 9.81 7.96 -4.78
C TYR A 377 10.02 8.41 -6.22
N THR A 378 9.35 7.76 -7.18
CA THR A 378 9.31 8.22 -8.58
C THR A 378 7.95 8.86 -8.86
N ASP A 379 7.98 10.14 -9.21
CA ASP A 379 6.77 10.88 -9.53
C ASP A 379 6.36 10.64 -10.99
N LYS A 380 5.41 9.73 -11.20
CA LYS A 380 4.81 9.41 -12.51
C LYS A 380 3.45 10.09 -12.72
N SER A 381 3.20 11.19 -12.01
CA SER A 381 1.95 11.95 -12.13
C SER A 381 1.73 12.44 -13.56
N ASP A 382 0.51 12.28 -14.05
CA ASP A 382 0.03 12.84 -15.32
C ASP A 382 -0.06 14.39 -15.32
N ARG A 383 0.12 15.01 -14.15
CA ARG A 383 0.14 16.48 -13.95
C ARG A 383 1.53 17.08 -14.06
N LEU A 384 2.55 16.31 -14.44
CA LEU A 384 3.87 16.84 -14.75
C LEU A 384 3.86 17.47 -16.13
N GLU A 385 4.25 18.73 -16.21
CA GLU A 385 4.32 19.50 -17.47
C GLU A 385 5.75 19.69 -17.89
N ASN A 386 6.04 19.45 -19.18
CA ASN A 386 7.38 19.57 -19.74
C ASN A 386 7.91 21.01 -19.66
N GLY A 387 9.15 21.16 -19.20
CA GLY A 387 9.81 22.46 -19.00
C GLY A 387 9.39 23.17 -17.71
N VAL A 388 8.53 22.56 -16.88
CA VAL A 388 8.12 23.13 -15.59
C VAL A 388 9.05 22.65 -14.48
N SER A 389 9.49 23.60 -13.63
CA SER A 389 10.26 23.32 -12.43
C SER A 389 9.33 23.01 -11.25
N TYR A 390 9.62 21.90 -10.57
CA TYR A 390 8.92 21.45 -9.38
C TYR A 390 9.87 21.46 -8.19
N LEU A 391 9.32 21.78 -7.02
CA LEU A 391 10.01 21.69 -5.74
C LEU A 391 9.50 20.45 -5.00
N TYR A 392 10.41 19.65 -4.48
CA TYR A 392 10.12 18.47 -3.66
C TYR A 392 10.61 18.67 -2.23
N MET A 393 9.79 18.30 -1.27
CA MET A 393 10.11 18.25 0.16
C MET A 393 9.66 16.93 0.75
N ILE A 394 10.40 16.45 1.71
CA ILE A 394 10.13 15.20 2.40
C ILE A 394 10.00 15.47 3.90
N ARG A 395 9.10 14.79 4.59
CA ARG A 395 9.11 14.69 6.05
C ARG A 395 8.95 13.25 6.49
N ALA A 396 9.62 12.91 7.57
CA ALA A 396 9.57 11.60 8.20
C ALA A 396 8.36 11.49 9.12
N ILE A 397 7.82 10.28 9.25
CA ILE A 397 6.75 9.91 10.16
C ILE A 397 7.24 8.76 11.03
N SER A 398 7.12 8.88 12.35
CA SER A 398 7.40 7.79 13.29
C SER A 398 6.21 6.85 13.45
N ALA A 399 6.41 5.70 14.08
CA ALA A 399 5.39 4.66 14.28
C ALA A 399 4.09 5.15 14.93
N ASP A 400 4.15 6.22 15.70
CA ASP A 400 2.99 6.87 16.33
C ASP A 400 2.35 7.96 15.46
N GLY A 401 2.86 8.15 14.23
CA GLY A 401 2.38 9.16 13.29
C GLY A 401 2.93 10.56 13.49
N THR A 402 3.85 10.77 14.45
CA THR A 402 4.52 12.07 14.63
C THR A 402 5.36 12.42 13.41
N ARG A 403 5.20 13.63 12.90
CA ARG A 403 5.87 14.12 11.69
C ARG A 403 7.06 14.99 12.04
N SER A 404 8.15 14.81 11.30
CA SER A 404 9.31 15.73 11.35
C SER A 404 8.97 17.10 10.74
N ALA A 405 9.85 18.06 10.92
CA ALA A 405 9.94 19.19 10.01
C ALA A 405 10.22 18.67 8.58
N PHE A 406 9.88 19.49 7.59
CA PHE A 406 10.23 19.19 6.19
C PHE A 406 11.76 19.28 5.98
N SER A 407 12.25 18.52 5.03
CA SER A 407 13.58 18.72 4.45
C SER A 407 13.69 20.10 3.78
N ALA A 408 14.90 20.50 3.44
CA ALA A 408 15.08 21.55 2.44
C ALA A 408 14.37 21.13 1.14
N ALA A 409 13.79 22.12 0.43
CA ALA A 409 13.19 21.89 -0.87
C ALA A 409 14.30 21.65 -1.92
N VAL A 410 14.07 20.69 -2.81
CA VAL A 410 14.96 20.40 -3.93
C VAL A 410 14.20 20.62 -5.23
N GLU A 411 14.77 21.42 -6.10
CA GLU A 411 14.20 21.77 -7.40
C GLU A 411 14.56 20.73 -8.45
N PHE A 412 13.60 20.45 -9.33
CA PHE A 412 13.77 19.60 -10.50
C PHE A 412 12.92 20.12 -11.66
N THR A 413 13.55 20.42 -12.80
CA THR A 413 12.83 20.76 -14.02
C THR A 413 12.47 19.48 -14.75
N TYR A 414 11.17 19.23 -14.95
CA TYR A 414 10.70 18.04 -15.65
C TYR A 414 10.88 18.22 -17.15
N GLU A 415 11.79 17.45 -17.71
CA GLU A 415 12.00 17.37 -19.14
C GLU A 415 11.49 16.01 -19.63
N ASN A 416 10.32 16.02 -20.23
CA ASN A 416 9.70 14.80 -20.74
C ASN A 416 10.51 14.29 -21.95
N ALA A 417 11.08 13.11 -21.82
CA ALA A 417 11.64 12.36 -22.94
C ALA A 417 10.56 11.83 -23.91
N ARG A 418 9.27 12.15 -23.68
CA ARG A 418 8.21 11.74 -24.61
C ARG A 418 8.43 12.42 -25.95
N PRO A 419 8.41 11.67 -27.05
CA PRO A 419 8.46 12.24 -28.38
C PRO A 419 7.37 13.29 -28.58
N ALA A 420 7.66 14.35 -29.30
CA ALA A 420 6.66 15.36 -29.65
C ALA A 420 5.47 14.72 -30.38
N ALA A 421 4.29 15.31 -30.29
CA ALA A 421 3.15 14.81 -31.03
C ALA A 421 3.43 14.90 -32.56
N PRO A 422 3.23 13.82 -33.34
CA PRO A 422 3.42 13.87 -34.78
C PRO A 422 2.41 14.81 -35.44
N VAL A 423 2.87 15.58 -36.40
CA VAL A 423 1.97 16.37 -37.26
C VAL A 423 1.38 15.45 -38.32
N VAL A 424 0.11 15.12 -38.16
CA VAL A 424 -0.58 14.18 -39.06
C VAL A 424 -1.23 14.93 -40.23
N ARG A 425 -1.02 14.44 -41.43
CA ARG A 425 -1.71 14.89 -42.65
C ARG A 425 -2.59 13.77 -43.17
N ILE A 426 -3.79 14.13 -43.62
CA ILE A 426 -4.76 13.22 -44.18
C ILE A 426 -4.84 13.49 -45.68
N GLY A 427 -4.67 12.46 -46.50
CA GLY A 427 -4.87 12.47 -47.93
C GLY A 427 -5.63 11.22 -48.38
N ASN A 428 -5.85 11.08 -49.67
CA ASN A 428 -6.43 9.86 -50.25
C ASN A 428 -5.32 9.09 -50.99
N SER A 429 -5.34 7.76 -50.83
CA SER A 429 -4.45 6.90 -51.63
C SER A 429 -4.81 7.02 -53.11
N ALA A 430 -3.82 7.33 -53.96
CA ALA A 430 -4.01 7.48 -55.39
C ALA A 430 -4.53 6.22 -56.10
N SER A 431 -4.26 5.04 -55.53
CA SER A 431 -4.63 3.75 -56.12
C SER A 431 -5.95 3.18 -55.60
N SER A 432 -6.41 3.58 -54.39
CA SER A 432 -7.60 2.96 -53.76
C SER A 432 -8.66 3.97 -53.29
N GLY A 433 -8.37 5.28 -53.35
CA GLY A 433 -9.26 6.32 -52.84
C GLY A 433 -9.50 6.29 -51.31
N LYS A 434 -8.88 5.36 -50.61
CA LYS A 434 -9.01 5.23 -49.16
C LYS A 434 -8.19 6.31 -48.43
N PRO A 435 -8.61 6.73 -47.21
CA PRO A 435 -7.85 7.67 -46.40
C PRO A 435 -6.42 7.18 -46.16
N MET A 436 -5.47 8.03 -46.43
CA MET A 436 -4.05 7.81 -46.14
C MET A 436 -3.59 8.83 -45.12
N LEU A 437 -3.01 8.34 -44.02
CA LEU A 437 -2.37 9.16 -43.00
C LEU A 437 -0.87 9.19 -43.24
N THR A 438 -0.31 10.38 -43.23
CA THR A 438 1.15 10.59 -43.25
C THR A 438 1.53 11.50 -42.12
N TRP A 439 2.71 11.29 -41.58
CA TRP A 439 3.28 12.14 -40.53
C TRP A 439 4.81 12.17 -40.66
N ASN A 440 5.41 13.22 -40.13
CA ASN A 440 6.86 13.30 -40.07
C ASN A 440 7.39 12.39 -38.96
N ALA A 441 8.59 11.82 -39.18
CA ALA A 441 9.28 11.12 -38.10
C ALA A 441 9.47 12.08 -36.91
N VAL A 442 9.23 11.55 -35.72
CA VAL A 442 9.39 12.28 -34.45
C VAL A 442 10.64 11.75 -33.79
N GLU A 443 11.54 12.66 -33.41
CA GLU A 443 12.78 12.30 -32.74
C GLU A 443 12.50 11.52 -31.46
N GLY A 444 13.21 10.40 -31.24
CA GLY A 444 13.01 9.53 -30.10
C GLY A 444 11.81 8.56 -30.19
N ALA A 445 10.98 8.65 -31.22
CA ALA A 445 9.89 7.71 -31.40
C ALA A 445 10.36 6.40 -32.05
N THR A 446 10.14 5.27 -31.37
CA THR A 446 10.45 3.91 -31.86
C THR A 446 9.26 3.25 -32.57
N SER A 447 8.05 3.74 -32.31
CA SER A 447 6.80 3.24 -32.92
C SER A 447 5.69 4.29 -32.86
N TYR A 448 4.64 4.09 -33.66
CA TYR A 448 3.45 4.93 -33.65
C TYR A 448 2.21 4.07 -33.47
N ARG A 449 1.27 4.54 -32.66
CA ARG A 449 -0.05 3.93 -32.51
C ARG A 449 -1.07 4.83 -33.19
N ILE A 450 -1.91 4.23 -34.04
CA ILE A 450 -2.94 4.93 -34.80
C ILE A 450 -4.29 4.59 -34.19
N TYR A 451 -5.04 5.62 -33.83
CA TYR A 451 -6.39 5.46 -33.28
C TYR A 451 -7.41 6.09 -34.23
N ARG A 452 -8.55 5.46 -34.37
CA ARG A 452 -9.67 5.94 -35.18
C ARG A 452 -10.95 6.03 -34.37
N SER A 453 -11.71 7.10 -34.60
CA SER A 453 -13.09 7.24 -34.10
C SER A 453 -14.03 7.71 -35.19
N THR A 454 -15.29 7.38 -35.06
CA THR A 454 -16.40 7.93 -35.89
C THR A 454 -16.99 9.20 -35.26
N SER A 455 -16.59 9.55 -34.04
CA SER A 455 -17.05 10.73 -33.30
C SER A 455 -15.90 11.64 -32.95
N LYS A 456 -16.04 12.95 -33.14
CA LYS A 456 -15.00 13.94 -32.78
C LYS A 456 -14.83 14.00 -31.26
N GLY A 457 -13.62 13.74 -30.77
CA GLY A 457 -13.24 13.90 -29.38
C GLY A 457 -13.52 12.70 -28.45
N SER A 458 -14.12 11.61 -28.93
CA SER A 458 -14.40 10.42 -28.10
C SER A 458 -14.46 9.13 -28.92
N GLY A 459 -14.47 7.97 -28.24
CA GLY A 459 -14.68 6.67 -28.88
C GLY A 459 -13.54 6.21 -29.79
N TYR A 460 -12.29 6.59 -29.51
CA TYR A 460 -11.12 6.17 -30.28
C TYR A 460 -10.76 4.71 -30.02
N SER A 461 -10.54 3.95 -31.07
CA SER A 461 -10.03 2.58 -31.04
C SER A 461 -8.70 2.47 -31.78
N LEU A 462 -7.79 1.65 -31.28
CA LEU A 462 -6.51 1.34 -31.93
C LEU A 462 -6.77 0.61 -33.26
N LEU A 463 -6.09 1.02 -34.32
CA LEU A 463 -6.12 0.37 -35.63
C LEU A 463 -5.05 -0.69 -35.74
#